data_45dcd59ec16cfda2ed7e4f3f32970468
#
_entry.id   45dcd59ec16cfda2ed7e4f3f32970468
#
_cell.length_a   1.000
_cell.length_b   1.000
_cell.length_c   1.000
_cell.angle_alpha   90.00
_cell.angle_beta   90.00
_cell.angle_gamma   90.00
#
_symmetry.space_group_name_H-M   'P 1'
#
loop_
_entity.id
_entity.type
_entity.pdbx_description
1 polymer ?
#
loop_
_entity_poly.entity_id
_entity_poly.type
_entity_poly.pdbx_seq_one_letter_code
_entity_poly.pdbx_strand_id
1 'polypeptide(L)'
;MRDNGKTLIGVNASHIESRKRFTIAHELGHFMLHGNKEVFVDTDKNLFIRFRKKQTHYSLEEAEANAFAAELLMPEDWLITDFKALLATIKQSLGKLESFHYDFIVRSLAEKFSVSDKAMKIRLDNLSLVSK
;
A
#
# COMPACT_ATOMS: atom_id res chain seq x y z
N MET A 1 -13.37 14.88 -3.43
CA MET A 1 -14.49 15.67 -3.94
C MET A 1 -15.82 15.15 -3.40
N ARG A 2 -16.74 16.05 -3.15
CA ARG A 2 -18.04 15.66 -2.63
C ARG A 2 -19.12 16.01 -3.62
N ASP A 3 -20.11 15.14 -3.69
CA ASP A 3 -21.21 15.36 -4.58
C ASP A 3 -22.47 14.82 -3.93
N ASN A 4 -23.47 15.66 -3.70
CA ASN A 4 -24.71 15.26 -3.03
C ASN A 4 -24.46 14.57 -1.70
N GLY A 5 -23.53 15.07 -0.93
CA GLY A 5 -23.21 14.48 0.36
C GLY A 5 -22.34 13.25 0.30
N LYS A 6 -21.91 12.87 -0.89
CA LYS A 6 -21.05 11.71 -1.06
C LYS A 6 -19.63 12.14 -1.28
N THR A 7 -18.69 11.29 -0.90
CA THR A 7 -17.30 11.51 -1.17
C THR A 7 -16.86 10.61 -2.30
N LEU A 8 -16.19 11.18 -3.27
CA LEU A 8 -15.75 10.45 -4.44
C LEU A 8 -14.24 10.39 -4.50
N ILE A 9 -13.72 9.25 -4.88
CA ILE A 9 -12.29 9.06 -5.12
C ILE A 9 -12.15 8.62 -6.56
N GLY A 10 -11.42 9.39 -7.35
CA GLY A 10 -11.17 9.01 -8.72
C GLY A 10 -9.80 8.41 -8.86
N VAL A 11 -9.66 7.40 -9.70
CA VAL A 11 -8.37 6.79 -9.96
C VAL A 11 -8.15 6.67 -11.45
N ASN A 12 -6.90 6.57 -11.84
CA ASN A 12 -6.56 6.40 -13.24
C ASN A 12 -6.87 4.97 -13.66
N ALA A 13 -7.83 4.83 -14.57
CA ALA A 13 -8.28 3.52 -14.98
C ALA A 13 -7.22 2.70 -15.69
N SER A 14 -6.19 3.35 -16.22
CA SER A 14 -5.15 2.65 -16.94
C SER A 14 -4.09 2.04 -16.03
N HIS A 15 -4.10 2.37 -14.74
CA HIS A 15 -3.13 1.77 -13.83
C HIS A 15 -3.49 0.32 -13.54
N ILE A 16 -2.48 -0.48 -13.21
CA ILE A 16 -2.74 -1.88 -12.86
C ILE A 16 -3.51 -1.94 -11.53
N GLU A 17 -4.14 -3.06 -11.30
CA GLU A 17 -5.05 -3.20 -10.18
C GLU A 17 -4.42 -2.96 -8.83
N SER A 18 -3.24 -3.49 -8.59
CA SER A 18 -2.59 -3.28 -7.29
C SER A 18 -2.33 -1.81 -7.03
N ARG A 19 -1.97 -1.08 -8.07
CA ARG A 19 -1.73 0.36 -7.94
C ARG A 19 -3.02 1.10 -7.68
N LYS A 20 -4.09 0.72 -8.36
CA LYS A 20 -5.39 1.35 -8.12
C LYS A 20 -5.85 1.12 -6.70
N ARG A 21 -5.68 -0.09 -6.20
CA ARG A 21 -6.07 -0.40 -4.83
C ARG A 21 -5.30 0.46 -3.83
N PHE A 22 -3.98 0.58 -4.02
CA PHE A 22 -3.19 1.37 -3.09
C PHE A 22 -3.58 2.84 -3.17
N THR A 23 -3.82 3.34 -4.38
CA THR A 23 -4.23 4.72 -4.56
C THR A 23 -5.54 5.01 -3.83
N ILE A 24 -6.51 4.12 -3.97
CA ILE A 24 -7.80 4.29 -3.30
C ILE A 24 -7.61 4.30 -1.80
N ALA A 25 -6.81 3.36 -1.28
CA ALA A 25 -6.58 3.28 0.16
C ALA A 25 -5.85 4.52 0.66
N HIS A 26 -4.90 5.02 -0.10
CA HIS A 26 -4.15 6.22 0.25
C HIS A 26 -5.08 7.44 0.32
N GLU A 27 -5.92 7.58 -0.69
CA GLU A 27 -6.83 8.72 -0.69
C GLU A 27 -7.89 8.59 0.40
N LEU A 28 -8.31 7.38 0.67
CA LEU A 28 -9.20 7.16 1.80
C LEU A 28 -8.53 7.57 3.11
N GLY A 29 -7.23 7.29 3.22
CA GLY A 29 -6.47 7.71 4.38
C GLY A 29 -6.49 9.23 4.55
N HIS A 30 -6.30 9.97 3.46
CA HIS A 30 -6.39 11.41 3.54
C HIS A 30 -7.78 11.84 4.01
N PHE A 31 -8.81 11.22 3.48
CA PHE A 31 -10.15 11.58 3.85
C PHE A 31 -10.43 11.29 5.33
N MET A 32 -10.03 10.13 5.79
CA MET A 32 -10.31 9.71 7.15
C MET A 32 -9.47 10.47 8.19
N LEU A 33 -8.23 10.78 7.85
CA LEU A 33 -7.31 11.38 8.81
C LEU A 33 -7.22 12.88 8.71
N HIS A 34 -7.47 13.43 7.53
CA HIS A 34 -7.24 14.84 7.28
C HIS A 34 -8.51 15.62 6.98
N GLY A 35 -9.64 14.97 7.05
CA GLY A 35 -10.91 15.64 7.05
C GLY A 35 -11.33 16.20 5.72
N ASN A 36 -11.67 17.46 5.69
CA ASN A 36 -12.36 18.08 4.60
C ASN A 36 -11.60 18.37 3.35
N LYS A 37 -10.43 17.86 3.18
CA LYS A 37 -9.70 18.15 1.97
C LYS A 37 -10.35 17.48 0.79
N GLU A 38 -10.36 18.19 -0.31
CA GLU A 38 -10.82 17.57 -1.52
C GLU A 38 -9.79 16.58 -2.00
N VAL A 39 -10.26 15.48 -2.48
CA VAL A 39 -9.38 14.42 -2.91
C VAL A 39 -9.56 14.18 -4.39
N PHE A 40 -8.48 14.40 -5.14
CA PHE A 40 -8.48 14.12 -6.56
C PHE A 40 -7.35 13.19 -6.85
N VAL A 41 -7.65 12.16 -7.57
CA VAL A 41 -6.65 11.22 -7.99
C VAL A 41 -6.38 11.44 -9.46
N ASP A 42 -5.14 11.33 -9.83
CA ASP A 42 -4.71 11.54 -11.18
C ASP A 42 -5.60 10.84 -12.18
N THR A 43 -6.04 11.58 -13.17
CA THR A 43 -6.79 11.01 -14.24
C THR A 43 -6.07 11.33 -15.52
N ASP A 44 -6.62 10.93 -16.61
CA ASP A 44 -6.02 11.20 -17.89
C ASP A 44 -5.83 12.65 -18.12
N LYS A 45 -6.69 13.40 -17.59
CA LYS A 45 -6.64 14.78 -17.83
C LYS A 45 -5.95 15.54 -16.83
N ASN A 46 -5.69 15.06 -15.99
CA ASN A 46 -5.04 15.61 -15.05
C ASN A 46 -5.24 16.44 -14.07
N LEU A 47 -5.26 16.76 -13.60
CA LEU A 47 -5.42 17.53 -12.93
C LEU A 47 -5.36 17.91 -11.76
N PHE A 48 -5.07 17.84 -11.00
CA PHE A 48 -5.19 18.12 -10.01
C PHE A 48 -4.58 19.02 -9.29
N ILE A 49 -4.90 19.77 -9.10
CA ILE A 49 -4.60 20.86 -8.53
C ILE A 49 -4.38 20.90 -7.09
N ARG A 50 -5.13 20.27 -6.29
CA ARG A 50 -4.89 20.19 -4.90
C ARG A 50 -3.49 19.71 -4.60
N PHE A 51 -3.04 18.82 -5.43
CA PHE A 51 -1.74 18.28 -5.23
C PHE A 51 -0.68 19.26 -5.42
N ARG A 52 -0.82 20.14 -6.36
CA ARG A 52 0.23 21.07 -6.67
C ARG A 52 0.62 21.84 -5.51
N LYS A 53 -0.31 22.23 -4.70
CA LYS A 53 0.01 23.06 -3.59
C LYS A 53 0.79 22.35 -2.55
N LYS A 54 0.61 21.06 -2.47
CA LYS A 54 1.22 20.31 -1.41
C LYS A 54 2.48 19.60 -1.82
N GLN A 55 2.82 19.70 -3.06
CA GLN A 55 3.86 18.88 -3.59
C GLN A 55 5.26 19.37 -3.36
N THR A 56 5.40 20.53 -2.80
CA THR A 56 6.74 21.07 -2.66
C THR A 56 7.59 20.25 -1.72
N HIS A 57 6.98 19.44 -0.89
CA HIS A 57 7.73 18.55 -0.03
C HIS A 57 6.82 17.43 0.43
N TYR A 58 7.46 16.37 0.83
CA TYR A 58 6.76 15.23 1.36
C TYR A 58 6.25 15.60 2.74
N SER A 59 4.98 15.56 2.92
CA SER A 59 4.39 16.03 4.15
C SER A 59 4.08 14.89 5.10
N LEU A 60 3.88 15.25 6.35
CA LEU A 60 3.44 14.29 7.33
C LEU A 60 2.11 13.67 6.92
N GLU A 61 1.25 14.46 6.31
CA GLU A 61 -0.04 13.94 5.85
C GLU A 61 0.12 12.85 4.81
N GLU A 62 1.10 13.01 3.92
CA GLU A 62 1.35 11.97 2.92
C GLU A 62 1.86 10.69 3.58
N ALA A 63 2.74 10.85 4.56
CA ALA A 63 3.25 9.70 5.28
C ALA A 63 2.13 8.98 6.02
N GLU A 64 1.24 9.74 6.63
CA GLU A 64 0.12 9.16 7.35
C GLU A 64 -0.85 8.44 6.42
N ALA A 65 -1.11 9.02 5.26
CA ALA A 65 -2.00 8.39 4.30
C ALA A 65 -1.39 7.09 3.77
N ASN A 66 -0.07 7.09 3.55
CA ASN A 66 0.62 5.87 3.13
C ASN A 66 0.56 4.80 4.22
N ALA A 67 0.76 5.20 5.47
CA ALA A 67 0.68 4.24 6.58
C ALA A 67 -0.72 3.68 6.72
N PHE A 68 -1.72 4.52 6.54
CA PHE A 68 -3.10 4.07 6.57
C PHE A 68 -3.35 3.04 5.47
N ALA A 69 -2.89 3.34 4.25
CA ALA A 69 -3.08 2.43 3.14
C ALA A 69 -2.39 1.09 3.38
N ALA A 70 -1.17 1.14 3.91
CA ALA A 70 -0.41 -0.08 4.18
C ALA A 70 -1.12 -0.94 5.22
N GLU A 71 -1.62 -0.33 6.28
CA GLU A 71 -2.30 -1.07 7.32
C GLU A 71 -3.62 -1.65 6.82
N LEU A 72 -4.33 -0.88 6.01
CA LEU A 72 -5.60 -1.33 5.48
C LEU A 72 -5.44 -2.52 4.54
N LEU A 73 -4.46 -2.44 3.65
CA LEU A 73 -4.29 -3.47 2.62
C LEU A 73 -3.43 -4.64 3.08
N MET A 74 -2.58 -4.43 4.07
CA MET A 74 -1.70 -5.46 4.59
C MET A 74 -1.73 -5.45 6.11
N PRO A 75 -2.90 -5.82 6.69
CA PRO A 75 -3.04 -5.78 8.15
C PRO A 75 -1.95 -6.58 8.83
N GLU A 76 -1.39 -6.00 9.88
CA GLU A 76 -0.21 -6.55 10.52
C GLU A 76 -0.41 -8.00 10.97
N ASP A 77 -1.51 -8.27 11.66
CA ASP A 77 -1.73 -9.61 12.19
C ASP A 77 -1.84 -10.66 11.10
N TRP A 78 -2.56 -10.32 10.04
CA TRP A 78 -2.73 -11.24 8.93
C TRP A 78 -1.40 -11.47 8.22
N LEU A 79 -0.66 -10.40 8.02
CA LEU A 79 0.60 -10.49 7.31
C LEU A 79 1.61 -11.31 8.11
N ILE A 80 1.68 -11.09 9.41
CA ILE A 80 2.61 -11.84 10.25
C ILE A 80 2.27 -13.33 10.23
N THR A 81 0.99 -13.63 10.32
CA THR A 81 0.55 -15.04 10.28
C THR A 81 0.96 -15.70 8.98
N ASP A 82 0.69 -15.04 7.86
CA ASP A 82 1.01 -15.60 6.55
C ASP A 82 2.51 -15.67 6.33
N PHE A 83 3.24 -14.67 6.80
CA PHE A 83 4.70 -14.66 6.69
C PHE A 83 5.30 -15.84 7.43
N LYS A 84 4.86 -16.08 8.66
CA LYS A 84 5.39 -17.19 9.45
C LYS A 84 5.04 -18.54 8.83
N ALA A 85 3.84 -18.66 8.31
CA ALA A 85 3.43 -19.90 7.66
C ALA A 85 4.28 -20.18 6.43
N LEU A 86 4.58 -19.15 5.66
CA LEU A 86 5.40 -19.32 4.48
C LEU A 86 6.83 -19.68 4.83
N LEU A 87 7.38 -19.03 5.86
CA LEU A 87 8.71 -19.37 6.33
C LEU A 87 8.78 -20.84 6.78
N ALA A 88 7.77 -21.28 7.51
CA ALA A 88 7.75 -22.65 8.00
C ALA A 88 7.70 -23.63 6.83
N THR A 89 6.92 -23.31 5.82
CA THR A 89 6.82 -24.15 4.65
C THR A 89 8.15 -24.26 3.92
N ILE A 90 8.84 -23.14 3.76
CA ILE A 90 10.12 -23.15 3.08
C ILE A 90 11.15 -23.95 3.86
N LYS A 91 11.21 -23.75 5.16
CA LYS A 91 12.15 -24.48 5.99
C LYS A 91 11.88 -25.96 5.98
N GLN A 92 10.62 -26.32 6.01
CA GLN A 92 10.24 -27.72 6.02
C GLN A 92 10.60 -28.40 4.70
N SER A 93 10.41 -27.69 3.60
CA SER A 93 10.67 -28.26 2.29
C SER A 93 12.13 -28.25 1.90
N LEU A 94 12.84 -27.19 2.25
CA LEU A 94 14.21 -26.99 1.78
C LEU A 94 15.26 -27.04 2.87
N GLY A 95 14.84 -27.11 4.12
CA GLY A 95 15.74 -27.24 5.25
C GLY A 95 16.32 -25.95 5.76
N LYS A 96 16.42 -24.94 4.95
CA LYS A 96 16.98 -23.66 5.38
C LYS A 96 16.47 -22.55 4.49
N LEU A 97 16.69 -21.34 4.96
CA LEU A 97 16.37 -20.15 4.19
C LEU A 97 17.63 -19.62 3.54
N GLU A 98 17.49 -19.23 2.30
CA GLU A 98 18.58 -18.62 1.57
C GLU A 98 18.12 -17.24 1.12
N SER A 99 19.06 -16.38 0.80
CA SER A 99 18.72 -15.01 0.43
C SER A 99 17.77 -14.92 -0.76
N PHE A 100 17.88 -15.85 -1.69
CA PHE A 100 16.99 -15.79 -2.86
C PHE A 100 15.55 -16.14 -2.50
N HIS A 101 15.30 -16.75 -1.36
CA HIS A 101 13.94 -17.03 -0.93
C HIS A 101 13.20 -15.75 -0.56
N TYR A 102 13.93 -14.69 -0.26
CA TYR A 102 13.30 -13.44 0.09
C TYR A 102 12.40 -12.92 -1.04
N ASP A 103 12.91 -12.96 -2.26
CA ASP A 103 12.11 -12.48 -3.38
C ASP A 103 10.87 -13.34 -3.59
N PHE A 104 10.99 -14.63 -3.39
CA PHE A 104 9.85 -15.52 -3.49
C PHE A 104 8.82 -15.19 -2.42
N ILE A 105 9.28 -14.94 -1.19
CA ILE A 105 8.39 -14.60 -0.09
C ILE A 105 7.65 -13.29 -0.38
N VAL A 106 8.39 -12.29 -0.84
CA VAL A 106 7.79 -11.00 -1.16
C VAL A 106 6.72 -11.17 -2.23
N ARG A 107 7.06 -11.87 -3.30
CA ARG A 107 6.12 -12.02 -4.39
C ARG A 107 4.87 -12.80 -3.98
N SER A 108 5.06 -13.85 -3.21
CA SER A 108 3.94 -14.67 -2.76
C SER A 108 2.99 -13.86 -1.89
N LEU A 109 3.54 -13.08 -0.97
CA LEU A 109 2.71 -12.27 -0.08
C LEU A 109 2.08 -11.11 -0.83
N ALA A 110 2.83 -10.50 -1.74
CA ALA A 110 2.28 -9.40 -2.53
C ALA A 110 1.08 -9.86 -3.34
N GLU A 111 1.18 -11.03 -3.92
CA GLU A 111 0.09 -11.60 -4.69
C GLU A 111 -1.12 -11.88 -3.81
N LYS A 112 -0.86 -12.45 -2.65
CA LYS A 112 -1.94 -12.79 -1.73
C LYS A 112 -2.69 -11.56 -1.25
N PHE A 113 -1.98 -10.48 -0.99
CA PHE A 113 -2.61 -9.26 -0.50
C PHE A 113 -2.96 -8.27 -1.62
N SER A 114 -2.69 -8.64 -2.85
CA SER A 114 -3.01 -7.84 -4.03
C SER A 114 -2.37 -6.45 -3.97
N VAL A 115 -1.12 -6.44 -3.64
CA VAL A 115 -0.32 -5.22 -3.63
C VAL A 115 0.93 -5.45 -4.47
N SER A 116 1.67 -4.38 -4.74
CA SER A 116 2.89 -4.52 -5.54
C SER A 116 4.00 -5.14 -4.69
N ASP A 117 4.99 -5.73 -5.36
CA ASP A 117 6.15 -6.25 -4.67
C ASP A 117 6.84 -5.17 -3.86
N LYS A 118 6.90 -3.97 -4.42
CA LYS A 118 7.54 -2.85 -3.75
C LYS A 118 6.81 -2.50 -2.46
N ALA A 119 5.49 -2.43 -2.52
CA ALA A 119 4.70 -2.11 -1.33
C ALA A 119 4.90 -3.17 -0.26
N MET A 120 4.94 -4.44 -0.68
CA MET A 120 5.15 -5.53 0.27
C MET A 120 6.53 -5.46 0.91
N LYS A 121 7.56 -5.17 0.11
CA LYS A 121 8.91 -5.04 0.67
C LYS A 121 8.97 -3.96 1.74
N ILE A 122 8.38 -2.83 1.45
CA ILE A 122 8.38 -1.72 2.39
C ILE A 122 7.63 -2.11 3.67
N ARG A 123 6.50 -2.80 3.50
CA ARG A 123 5.72 -3.21 4.66
C ARG A 123 6.47 -4.19 5.55
N LEU A 124 7.11 -5.18 4.94
CA LEU A 124 7.87 -6.16 5.70
C LEU A 124 9.04 -5.51 6.43
N ASP A 125 9.68 -4.55 5.78
CA ASP A 125 10.75 -3.78 6.40
C ASP A 125 10.24 -3.00 7.60
N ASN A 126 9.14 -2.30 7.41
CA ASN A 126 8.59 -1.45 8.47
C ASN A 126 8.12 -2.25 9.66
N LEU A 127 7.71 -3.48 9.44
CA LEU A 127 7.29 -4.35 10.53
C LEU A 127 8.46 -5.14 11.11
N SER A 128 9.66 -4.93 10.57
CA SER A 128 10.87 -5.62 11.02
C SER A 128 10.76 -7.14 10.91
N LEU A 129 10.03 -7.59 9.91
CA LEU A 129 9.87 -9.02 9.70
C LEU A 129 11.02 -9.63 8.95
N VAL A 130 11.78 -8.82 8.23
CA VAL A 130 12.95 -9.30 7.53
C VAL A 130 14.15 -8.52 8.02
N SER A 131 15.29 -9.18 8.09
CA SER A 131 16.51 -8.49 8.44
C SER A 131 17.30 -8.22 7.20
N LYS A 132 18.00 -7.15 7.24
CA LYS A 132 18.80 -6.77 6.10
C LYS A 132 20.19 -7.30 6.22
#